data_25d3b4d2737f70e2f78414fde7c1d68d
#
_entry.id   25d3b4d2737f70e2f78414fde7c1d68d
#
_cell.length_a   1.000
_cell.length_b   1.000
_cell.length_c   1.000
_cell.angle_alpha   90.00
_cell.angle_beta   90.00
_cell.angle_gamma   90.00
#
_symmetry.space_group_name_H-M   'P 1'
#
loop_
_entity.id
_entity.type
_entity.pdbx_description
1 polymer ?
#
loop_
_entity_poly.entity_id
_entity_poly.type
_entity_poly.pdbx_seq_one_letter_code
_entity_poly.pdbx_strand_id
1 'polypeptide(L)'
;MNFYQDLGFLVFGSRLKRLGDTFINDVNRIYKDHEIDFDASWFPVFYILSQKKEISIKEISNDLKVSHSAISQLISSLQQKGFIKSVISKKDARHKAITFTVKGEKLLQKILPVWNALEKAMSELVEESVNSKKILKALTTIETGLHDKNLFERIDAHL
;
A
#
# COMPACT_ATOMS: atom_id res chain seq x y z
N MET A 1 6.57 -32.59 -1.19
CA MET A 1 5.23 -31.97 -1.16
C MET A 1 5.41 -30.45 -0.97
N ASN A 2 4.93 -29.65 -1.91
CA ASN A 2 4.88 -28.19 -1.74
C ASN A 2 3.46 -27.81 -1.32
N PHE A 3 3.23 -27.64 -0.01
CA PHE A 3 1.93 -27.42 0.59
C PHE A 3 1.08 -26.37 -0.16
N TYR A 4 1.67 -25.22 -0.52
CA TYR A 4 0.95 -24.14 -1.19
C TYR A 4 0.65 -24.41 -2.68
N GLN A 5 1.47 -25.23 -3.34
CA GLN A 5 1.25 -25.59 -4.74
C GLN A 5 0.26 -26.75 -4.86
N ASP A 6 0.36 -27.71 -3.97
CA ASP A 6 -0.43 -28.94 -4.02
C ASP A 6 -1.90 -28.72 -3.63
N LEU A 7 -2.19 -27.79 -2.71
CA LEU A 7 -3.55 -27.45 -2.27
C LEU A 7 -4.29 -26.41 -3.14
N GLY A 8 -3.61 -25.83 -4.13
CA GLY A 8 -4.22 -24.96 -5.12
C GLY A 8 -5.01 -23.78 -4.52
N PHE A 9 -6.28 -23.64 -4.88
CA PHE A 9 -7.12 -22.52 -4.46
C PHE A 9 -7.55 -22.57 -2.99
N LEU A 10 -7.48 -23.74 -2.33
CA LEU A 10 -7.84 -23.85 -0.90
C LEU A 10 -6.97 -22.94 -0.02
N VAL A 11 -5.72 -22.75 -0.39
CA VAL A 11 -4.73 -21.93 0.34
C VAL A 11 -4.41 -20.61 -0.37
N PHE A 12 -5.22 -20.20 -1.32
CA PHE A 12 -4.94 -19.03 -2.16
C PHE A 12 -4.73 -17.75 -1.33
N GLY A 13 -5.65 -17.46 -0.39
CA GLY A 13 -5.52 -16.29 0.50
C GLY A 13 -4.25 -16.33 1.36
N SER A 14 -3.93 -17.48 1.94
CA SER A 14 -2.70 -17.67 2.72
C SER A 14 -1.44 -17.49 1.88
N ARG A 15 -1.49 -17.92 0.62
CA ARG A 15 -0.38 -17.75 -0.33
C ARG A 15 -0.16 -16.29 -0.69
N LEU A 16 -1.23 -15.55 -0.96
CA LEU A 16 -1.16 -14.10 -1.23
C LEU A 16 -0.61 -13.35 -0.02
N LYS A 17 -1.13 -13.65 1.19
CA LYS A 17 -0.63 -13.05 2.42
C LYS A 17 0.87 -13.27 2.58
N ARG A 18 1.34 -14.52 2.46
CA ARG A 18 2.75 -14.85 2.59
C ARG A 18 3.65 -14.10 1.59
N LEU A 19 3.21 -13.99 0.33
CA LEU A 19 3.93 -13.21 -0.68
C LEU A 19 3.96 -11.72 -0.32
N GLY A 20 2.84 -11.17 0.10
CA GLY A 20 2.76 -9.77 0.56
C GLY A 20 3.69 -9.49 1.74
N ASP A 21 3.70 -10.38 2.75
CA ASP A 21 4.59 -10.27 3.90
C ASP A 21 6.08 -10.32 3.46
N THR A 22 6.44 -11.21 2.52
CA THR A 22 7.80 -11.28 1.96
C THR A 22 8.20 -9.96 1.30
N PHE A 23 7.36 -9.41 0.42
CA PHE A 23 7.64 -8.15 -0.25
C PHE A 23 7.79 -6.98 0.73
N ILE A 24 6.90 -6.85 1.71
CA ILE A 24 6.98 -5.79 2.72
C ILE A 24 8.26 -5.92 3.55
N ASN A 25 8.62 -7.13 3.97
CA ASN A 25 9.84 -7.37 4.76
C ASN A 25 11.10 -7.01 3.97
N ASP A 26 11.20 -7.41 2.71
CA ASP A 26 12.35 -7.10 1.86
C ASP A 26 12.48 -5.61 1.60
N VAL A 27 11.35 -4.91 1.34
CA VAL A 27 11.34 -3.45 1.18
C VAL A 27 11.77 -2.74 2.48
N ASN A 28 11.27 -3.17 3.65
CA ASN A 28 11.68 -2.62 4.93
C ASN A 28 13.18 -2.88 5.22
N ARG A 29 13.70 -4.03 4.79
CA ARG A 29 15.13 -4.33 4.89
C ARG A 29 15.96 -3.36 4.05
N ILE A 30 15.55 -3.04 2.83
CA ILE A 30 16.21 -2.04 1.98
C ILE A 30 16.24 -0.67 2.69
N TYR A 31 15.12 -0.20 3.27
CA TYR A 31 15.12 1.05 4.02
C TYR A 31 16.13 1.03 5.17
N LYS A 32 16.18 -0.08 5.92
CA LYS A 32 17.12 -0.23 7.03
C LYS A 32 18.57 -0.24 6.57
N ASP A 33 18.89 -1.00 5.53
CA ASP A 33 20.26 -1.14 5.01
C ASP A 33 20.80 0.18 4.41
N HIS A 34 19.89 1.06 3.96
CA HIS A 34 20.21 2.40 3.46
C HIS A 34 20.01 3.53 4.49
N GLU A 35 19.81 3.20 5.77
CA GLU A 35 19.61 4.17 6.86
C GLU A 35 18.47 5.15 6.60
N ILE A 36 17.39 4.67 5.99
CA ILE A 36 16.17 5.42 5.72
C ILE A 36 15.15 5.10 6.82
N ASP A 37 14.80 6.06 7.68
CA ASP A 37 13.77 5.93 8.71
C ASP A 37 12.37 5.94 8.07
N PHE A 38 12.05 4.86 7.34
CA PHE A 38 10.77 4.69 6.66
C PHE A 38 10.26 3.25 6.83
N ASP A 39 8.96 3.10 7.00
CA ASP A 39 8.26 1.82 7.03
C ASP A 39 7.37 1.68 5.79
N ALA A 40 7.39 0.51 5.16
CA ALA A 40 6.62 0.25 3.95
C ALA A 40 5.10 0.48 4.13
N SER A 41 4.58 0.33 5.36
CA SER A 41 3.17 0.62 5.66
C SER A 41 2.79 2.09 5.52
N TRP A 42 3.77 3.01 5.51
CA TRP A 42 3.54 4.44 5.32
C TRP A 42 3.45 4.85 3.85
N PHE A 43 3.85 3.94 2.94
CA PHE A 43 3.89 4.18 1.49
C PHE A 43 2.60 4.82 0.96
N PRO A 44 1.38 4.32 1.24
CA PRO A 44 0.18 4.86 0.62
C PRO A 44 -0.03 6.36 0.94
N VAL A 45 0.21 6.77 2.19
CA VAL A 45 0.06 8.16 2.61
C VAL A 45 1.15 9.04 1.98
N PHE A 46 2.40 8.59 2.01
CA PHE A 46 3.52 9.32 1.40
C PHE A 46 3.35 9.46 -0.11
N TYR A 47 2.92 8.40 -0.78
CA TYR A 47 2.67 8.42 -2.23
C TYR A 47 1.56 9.42 -2.58
N ILE A 48 0.42 9.37 -1.91
CA ILE A 48 -0.68 10.30 -2.16
C ILE A 48 -0.23 11.75 -1.92
N LEU A 49 0.49 12.03 -0.82
CA LEU A 49 1.01 13.37 -0.53
C LEU A 49 2.09 13.82 -1.52
N SER A 50 2.84 12.92 -2.12
CA SER A 50 3.80 13.25 -3.18
C SER A 50 3.11 13.73 -4.47
N GLN A 51 1.90 13.26 -4.73
CA GLN A 51 1.09 13.65 -5.89
C GLN A 51 0.18 14.85 -5.61
N LYS A 52 -0.30 14.97 -4.36
CA LYS A 52 -1.22 16.04 -3.92
C LYS A 52 -0.55 16.82 -2.80
N LYS A 53 -0.40 18.14 -2.94
CA LYS A 53 0.25 18.99 -1.92
C LYS A 53 -0.44 18.95 -0.56
N GLU A 54 -1.74 18.74 -0.55
CA GLU A 54 -2.58 18.61 0.64
C GLU A 54 -3.76 17.66 0.35
N ILE A 55 -4.20 16.94 1.36
CA ILE A 55 -5.33 16.01 1.27
C ILE A 55 -5.98 15.82 2.65
N SER A 56 -7.29 15.62 2.71
CA SER A 56 -7.99 15.30 3.95
C SER A 56 -7.88 13.82 4.31
N ILE A 57 -8.01 13.49 5.61
CA ILE A 57 -8.04 12.08 6.07
C ILE A 57 -9.17 11.30 5.39
N LYS A 58 -10.33 11.96 5.18
CA LYS A 58 -11.48 11.36 4.51
C LYS A 58 -11.17 10.97 3.06
N GLU A 59 -10.50 11.85 2.31
CA GLU A 59 -10.08 11.56 0.93
C GLU A 59 -9.08 10.40 0.91
N ILE A 60 -8.07 10.36 1.81
CA ILE A 60 -7.12 9.25 1.92
C ILE A 60 -7.87 7.93 2.19
N SER A 61 -8.79 7.93 3.15
CA SER A 61 -9.61 6.77 3.50
C SER A 61 -10.40 6.24 2.30
N ASN A 62 -11.00 7.14 1.52
CA ASN A 62 -11.77 6.80 0.32
C ASN A 62 -10.87 6.27 -0.79
N ASP A 63 -9.75 6.95 -1.09
CA ASP A 63 -8.82 6.57 -2.15
C ASP A 63 -8.22 5.18 -1.88
N LEU A 64 -7.91 4.87 -0.61
CA LEU A 64 -7.31 3.59 -0.22
C LEU A 64 -8.33 2.49 0.13
N LYS A 65 -9.63 2.82 0.19
CA LYS A 65 -10.72 1.92 0.65
C LYS A 65 -10.42 1.29 2.02
N VAL A 66 -9.82 2.07 2.91
CA VAL A 66 -9.45 1.68 4.28
C VAL A 66 -10.29 2.48 5.27
N SER A 67 -10.59 1.92 6.44
CA SER A 67 -11.41 2.61 7.44
C SER A 67 -10.77 3.93 7.88
N HIS A 68 -11.63 4.94 8.15
CA HIS A 68 -11.18 6.25 8.64
C HIS A 68 -10.36 6.13 9.94
N SER A 69 -10.70 5.17 10.81
CA SER A 69 -9.98 4.92 12.05
C SER A 69 -8.53 4.46 11.78
N ALA A 70 -8.33 3.50 10.86
CA ALA A 70 -7.00 3.01 10.52
C ALA A 70 -6.12 4.12 9.91
N ILE A 71 -6.68 4.93 9.01
CA ILE A 71 -5.96 6.08 8.43
C ILE A 71 -5.65 7.12 9.51
N SER A 72 -6.58 7.43 10.43
CA SER A 72 -6.34 8.36 11.51
C SER A 72 -5.19 7.93 12.42
N GLN A 73 -5.09 6.63 12.74
CA GLN A 73 -3.98 6.08 13.52
C GLN A 73 -2.64 6.23 12.78
N LEU A 74 -2.61 5.91 11.50
CA LEU A 74 -1.42 6.05 10.66
C LEU A 74 -0.97 7.52 10.56
N ILE A 75 -1.91 8.44 10.32
CA ILE A 75 -1.65 9.88 10.28
C ILE A 75 -1.11 10.37 11.63
N SER A 76 -1.71 9.95 12.76
CA SER A 76 -1.23 10.31 14.10
C SER A 76 0.21 9.85 14.34
N SER A 77 0.55 8.62 13.95
CA SER A 77 1.92 8.10 14.03
C SER A 77 2.90 8.93 13.20
N LEU A 78 2.56 9.26 11.97
CA LEU A 78 3.40 10.08 11.09
C LEU A 78 3.55 11.53 11.59
N GLN A 79 2.51 12.08 12.23
CA GLN A 79 2.58 13.40 12.88
C GLN A 79 3.50 13.38 14.10
N GLN A 80 3.42 12.35 14.95
CA GLN A 80 4.31 12.18 16.10
C GLN A 80 5.78 12.08 15.68
N LYS A 81 6.06 11.42 14.56
CA LYS A 81 7.40 11.37 13.95
C LYS A 81 7.83 12.69 13.30
N GLY A 82 6.90 13.62 13.14
CA GLY A 82 7.14 14.95 12.56
C GLY A 82 7.30 14.95 11.04
N PHE A 83 6.81 13.94 10.33
CA PHE A 83 6.90 13.86 8.87
C PHE A 83 5.75 14.61 8.19
N ILE A 84 4.59 14.66 8.81
CA ILE A 84 3.41 15.35 8.29
C ILE A 84 2.81 16.24 9.36
N LYS A 85 1.97 17.20 8.94
CA LYS A 85 1.23 18.12 9.83
C LYS A 85 -0.17 18.36 9.30
N SER A 86 -1.07 18.73 10.21
CA SER A 86 -2.39 19.24 9.85
C SER A 86 -2.30 20.73 9.53
N VAL A 87 -3.01 21.14 8.51
CA VAL A 87 -3.18 22.55 8.10
C VAL A 87 -4.66 22.82 7.82
N ILE A 88 -5.06 24.09 7.78
CA ILE A 88 -6.38 24.46 7.27
C ILE A 88 -6.35 24.26 5.75
N SER A 89 -7.33 23.53 5.21
CA SER A 89 -7.39 23.26 3.77
C SER A 89 -7.53 24.57 2.99
N LYS A 90 -6.75 24.69 1.92
CA LYS A 90 -6.86 25.81 0.98
C LYS A 90 -8.13 25.74 0.12
N LYS A 91 -8.72 24.53 -0.01
CA LYS A 91 -9.95 24.31 -0.79
C LYS A 91 -11.21 24.68 0.01
N ASP A 92 -11.21 24.38 1.31
CA ASP A 92 -12.30 24.71 2.23
C ASP A 92 -11.73 24.92 3.64
N ALA A 93 -11.73 26.16 4.10
CA ALA A 93 -11.18 26.57 5.39
C ALA A 93 -11.87 25.90 6.62
N ARG A 94 -13.04 25.27 6.44
CA ARG A 94 -13.74 24.53 7.48
C ARG A 94 -13.17 23.14 7.72
N HIS A 95 -12.30 22.67 6.83
CA HIS A 95 -11.73 21.32 6.90
C HIS A 95 -10.22 21.36 7.13
N LYS A 96 -9.73 20.35 7.89
CA LYS A 96 -8.30 20.11 8.05
C LYS A 96 -7.79 19.24 6.91
N ALA A 97 -6.63 19.59 6.39
CA ALA A 97 -5.87 18.81 5.45
C ALA A 97 -4.53 18.40 6.06
N ILE A 98 -3.92 17.37 5.49
CA ILE A 98 -2.60 16.85 5.84
C ILE A 98 -1.62 17.27 4.75
N THR A 99 -0.43 17.66 5.14
CA THR A 99 0.68 17.99 4.24
C THR A 99 2.00 17.56 4.85
N PHE A 100 3.07 17.45 4.04
CA PHE A 100 4.41 17.21 4.54
C PHE A 100 4.92 18.37 5.41
N THR A 101 5.79 18.04 6.34
CA THR A 101 6.74 18.99 6.96
C THR A 101 8.00 19.02 6.11
N VAL A 102 8.93 19.95 6.41
CA VAL A 102 10.27 19.95 5.79
C VAL A 102 11.00 18.62 6.03
N LYS A 103 10.83 18.02 7.22
CA LYS A 103 11.39 16.69 7.54
C LYS A 103 10.78 15.59 6.66
N GLY A 104 9.47 15.65 6.45
CA GLY A 104 8.76 14.69 5.58
C GLY A 104 9.18 14.82 4.11
N GLU A 105 9.31 16.05 3.60
CA GLU A 105 9.80 16.29 2.24
C GLU A 105 11.23 15.77 2.04
N LYS A 106 12.13 16.01 3.00
CA LYS A 106 13.50 15.46 2.96
C LYS A 106 13.50 13.94 2.98
N LEU A 107 12.62 13.32 3.76
CA LEU A 107 12.47 11.86 3.78
C LEU A 107 11.94 11.36 2.43
N LEU A 108 10.95 12.04 1.85
CA LEU A 108 10.40 11.70 0.52
C LEU A 108 11.52 11.66 -0.53
N GLN A 109 12.43 12.64 -0.55
CA GLN A 109 13.55 12.65 -1.50
C GLN A 109 14.48 11.43 -1.34
N LYS A 110 14.64 10.91 -0.12
CA LYS A 110 15.44 9.71 0.13
C LYS A 110 14.75 8.42 -0.32
N ILE A 111 13.42 8.36 -0.22
CA ILE A 111 12.67 7.14 -0.55
C ILE A 111 12.31 7.02 -2.03
N LEU A 112 12.20 8.12 -2.77
CA LEU A 112 11.86 8.09 -4.20
C LEU A 112 12.78 7.18 -5.03
N PRO A 113 14.11 7.17 -4.85
CA PRO A 113 14.98 6.22 -5.55
C PRO A 113 14.68 4.76 -5.21
N VAL A 114 14.28 4.47 -3.97
CA VAL A 114 13.91 3.10 -3.54
C VAL A 114 12.62 2.67 -4.23
N TRP A 115 11.63 3.55 -4.36
CA TRP A 115 10.37 3.24 -5.07
C TRP A 115 10.62 2.96 -6.56
N ASN A 116 11.47 3.76 -7.20
CA ASN A 116 11.85 3.53 -8.59
C ASN A 116 12.60 2.19 -8.76
N ALA A 117 13.49 1.86 -7.84
CA ALA A 117 14.21 0.59 -7.86
C ALA A 117 13.27 -0.60 -7.61
N LEU A 118 12.30 -0.45 -6.68
CA LEU A 118 11.28 -1.47 -6.42
C LEU A 118 10.42 -1.73 -7.66
N GLU A 119 9.91 -0.67 -8.30
CA GLU A 119 9.11 -0.79 -9.52
C GLU A 119 9.88 -1.53 -10.62
N LYS A 120 11.14 -1.15 -10.83
CA LYS A 120 12.02 -1.79 -11.82
C LYS A 120 12.25 -3.26 -11.49
N ALA A 121 12.63 -3.58 -10.26
CA ALA A 121 12.88 -4.96 -9.83
C ALA A 121 11.63 -5.84 -9.95
N MET A 122 10.44 -5.31 -9.59
CA MET A 122 9.18 -6.03 -9.75
C MET A 122 8.81 -6.22 -11.21
N SER A 123 9.07 -5.23 -12.07
CA SER A 123 8.87 -5.36 -13.51
C SER A 123 9.77 -6.44 -14.10
N GLU A 124 11.05 -6.48 -13.74
CA GLU A 124 11.99 -7.52 -14.16
C GLU A 124 11.51 -8.91 -13.69
N LEU A 125 11.13 -9.05 -12.41
CA LEU A 125 10.65 -10.32 -11.84
C LEU A 125 9.42 -10.86 -12.60
N VAL A 126 8.44 -10.01 -12.93
CA VAL A 126 7.23 -10.47 -13.63
C VAL A 126 7.51 -10.77 -15.11
N GLU A 127 8.54 -10.19 -15.70
CA GLU A 127 8.97 -10.48 -17.08
C GLU A 127 9.65 -11.84 -17.25
N GLU A 128 10.14 -12.48 -16.18
CA GLU A 128 10.79 -13.78 -16.21
C GLU A 128 9.88 -14.92 -16.74
N SER A 129 8.55 -14.73 -16.68
CA SER A 129 7.59 -15.76 -17.11
C SER A 129 6.38 -15.18 -17.82
N VAL A 130 5.92 -15.85 -18.86
CA VAL A 130 4.68 -15.51 -19.57
C VAL A 130 3.47 -15.51 -18.63
N ASN A 131 3.46 -16.36 -17.62
CA ASN A 131 2.36 -16.45 -16.65
C ASN A 131 2.37 -15.26 -15.67
N SER A 132 3.54 -14.81 -15.23
CA SER A 132 3.67 -13.67 -14.31
C SER A 132 3.34 -12.32 -14.97
N LYS A 133 3.58 -12.16 -16.27
CA LYS A 133 3.22 -10.93 -17.02
C LYS A 133 1.75 -10.52 -16.90
N LYS A 134 0.85 -11.47 -16.62
CA LYS A 134 -0.59 -11.22 -16.50
C LYS A 134 -1.06 -10.99 -15.07
N ILE A 135 -0.15 -11.01 -14.09
CA ILE A 135 -0.53 -11.04 -12.66
C ILE A 135 -1.37 -9.83 -12.24
N LEU A 136 -1.00 -8.61 -12.64
CA LEU A 136 -1.75 -7.40 -12.28
C LEU A 136 -3.17 -7.42 -12.86
N LYS A 137 -3.32 -7.85 -14.11
CA LYS A 137 -4.64 -7.99 -14.73
C LYS A 137 -5.49 -9.06 -14.03
N ALA A 138 -4.87 -10.18 -13.65
CA ALA A 138 -5.55 -11.26 -12.93
C ALA A 138 -6.00 -10.79 -11.53
N LEU A 139 -5.16 -10.06 -10.80
CA LEU A 139 -5.51 -9.48 -9.50
C LEU A 139 -6.68 -8.52 -9.63
N THR A 140 -6.64 -7.58 -10.56
CA THR A 140 -7.76 -6.64 -10.81
C THR A 140 -9.07 -7.36 -11.11
N THR A 141 -9.02 -8.45 -11.89
CA THR A 141 -10.22 -9.26 -12.17
C THR A 141 -10.78 -9.93 -10.92
N ILE A 142 -9.90 -10.44 -10.05
CA ILE A 142 -10.30 -11.06 -8.78
C ILE A 142 -10.90 -10.01 -7.83
N GLU A 143 -10.25 -8.84 -7.70
CA GLU A 143 -10.74 -7.72 -6.87
C GLU A 143 -12.14 -7.26 -7.32
N THR A 144 -12.35 -7.09 -8.61
CA THR A 144 -13.66 -6.74 -9.18
C THR A 144 -14.70 -7.82 -8.87
N GLY A 145 -14.36 -9.09 -9.10
CA GLY A 145 -15.26 -10.19 -8.81
C GLY A 145 -15.63 -10.32 -7.31
N LEU A 146 -14.71 -9.98 -6.40
CA LEU A 146 -14.98 -9.96 -4.96
C LEU A 146 -15.82 -8.74 -4.53
N HIS A 147 -15.73 -7.63 -5.27
CA HIS A 147 -16.58 -6.47 -5.06
C HIS A 147 -18.03 -6.76 -5.48
N ASP A 148 -18.24 -7.43 -6.63
CA ASP A 148 -19.56 -7.75 -7.17
C ASP A 148 -20.28 -8.82 -6.34
N LYS A 149 -19.57 -9.85 -5.91
CA LYS A 149 -20.04 -10.91 -5.02
C LYS A 149 -18.90 -11.30 -4.08
N ASN A 150 -19.06 -11.02 -2.79
CA ASN A 150 -18.01 -11.27 -1.80
C ASN A 150 -17.74 -12.78 -1.60
N LEU A 151 -16.59 -13.09 -0.98
CA LEU A 151 -16.16 -14.48 -0.82
C LEU A 151 -17.11 -15.29 0.10
N PHE A 152 -17.69 -14.65 1.13
CA PHE A 152 -18.66 -15.30 2.01
C PHE A 152 -19.88 -15.81 1.21
N GLU A 153 -20.50 -14.95 0.41
CA GLU A 153 -21.65 -15.30 -0.42
C GLU A 153 -21.31 -16.39 -1.47
N ARG A 154 -20.06 -16.40 -1.95
CA ARG A 154 -19.58 -17.44 -2.88
C ARG A 154 -19.44 -18.79 -2.20
N ILE A 155 -18.90 -18.82 -0.97
CA ILE A 155 -18.75 -20.06 -0.19
C ILE A 155 -20.12 -20.61 0.21
N ASP A 156 -20.98 -19.77 0.76
CA ASP A 156 -22.30 -20.14 1.24
C ASP A 156 -23.17 -20.81 0.15
N ALA A 157 -23.00 -20.37 -1.11
CA ALA A 157 -23.68 -20.95 -2.26
C ALA A 157 -23.25 -22.39 -2.60
N HIS A 158 -22.23 -22.92 -1.95
CA HIS A 158 -21.71 -24.28 -2.16
C HIS A 158 -21.87 -25.17 -0.91
N LEU A 159 -22.45 -24.65 0.18
CA LEU A 159 -22.78 -25.40 1.40
C LEU A 159 -24.22 -25.87 1.41
#